data_f0af5c24f393411a7490b059b598996d
#
_entry.id   f0af5c24f393411a7490b059b598996d
#
_cell.length_a   1.000
_cell.length_b   1.000
_cell.length_c   1.000
_cell.angle_alpha   90.00
_cell.angle_beta   90.00
_cell.angle_gamma   90.00
#
_symmetry.space_group_name_H-M   'P 1'
#
loop_
_entity.id
_entity.type
_entity.pdbx_description
1 polymer ?
#
loop_
_entity_poly.entity_id
_entity_poly.type
_entity_poly.pdbx_seq_one_letter_code
_entity_poly.pdbx_strand_id
1 'polypeptide(L)'
;MDHRGAKIQILDLPGLIKGASEGKGRGKEILNVIRGSDMVLYVIDPFQKSHFKILDDELWKAGMRLNQSPPQVFVSRTRRGGIEVRSTLEQTNMSDEEIQGIIRGFGIVSATVTLRTDVTDDHIVDTLAGNRIYSRSVVVVNKIDLANDEDLRRAYDGLPEGWPVLNVSAKTGEGIEEMKDFIFDNLGFMSIFLKPQGQEADMIEPLIVKDTSTVRDVCAKLHRDFLRKFRYARVKGPSAKFDWQRVGLDHQLKDEDLLTVILRKS
;
A
#
# COMPACT_ATOMS: atom_id res chain seq x y z
N MET A 1 -13.38 -0.20 -12.28
CA MET A 1 -13.54 1.26 -12.06
C MET A 1 -12.51 1.97 -12.91
N ASP A 2 -12.93 2.89 -13.78
CA ASP A 2 -12.02 3.74 -14.55
C ASP A 2 -12.00 5.11 -13.89
N HIS A 3 -10.80 5.63 -13.59
CA HIS A 3 -10.63 6.93 -12.96
C HIS A 3 -9.26 7.53 -13.32
N ARG A 4 -9.22 8.79 -13.75
CA ARG A 4 -8.01 9.51 -14.18
C ARG A 4 -7.11 8.70 -15.14
N GLY A 5 -7.73 7.94 -16.08
CA GLY A 5 -7.01 7.06 -17.00
C GLY A 5 -6.53 5.72 -16.42
N ALA A 6 -6.67 5.49 -15.11
CA ALA A 6 -6.35 4.21 -14.49
C ALA A 6 -7.54 3.24 -14.54
N LYS A 7 -7.25 1.98 -14.85
CA LYS A 7 -8.20 0.87 -14.70
C LYS A 7 -7.97 0.17 -13.39
N ILE A 8 -8.79 0.45 -12.39
CA ILE A 8 -8.70 -0.12 -11.05
C ILE A 8 -9.68 -1.28 -10.93
N GLN A 9 -9.16 -2.47 -10.61
CA GLN A 9 -9.98 -3.64 -10.36
C GLN A 9 -10.48 -3.59 -8.91
N ILE A 10 -11.80 -3.63 -8.73
CA ILE A 10 -12.43 -3.80 -7.42
C ILE A 10 -12.91 -5.24 -7.34
N LEU A 11 -12.50 -5.93 -6.27
CA LEU A 11 -12.90 -7.30 -5.99
C LEU A 11 -13.88 -7.29 -4.82
N ASP A 12 -15.10 -7.74 -5.07
CA ASP A 12 -16.08 -8.02 -4.02
C ASP A 12 -15.76 -9.36 -3.36
N LEU A 13 -15.58 -9.35 -2.05
CA LEU A 13 -15.20 -10.53 -1.27
C LEU A 13 -16.28 -10.83 -0.22
N PRO A 14 -17.40 -11.43 -0.64
CA PRO A 14 -18.48 -11.78 0.25
C PRO A 14 -18.05 -12.88 1.23
N GLY A 15 -18.48 -12.75 2.48
CA GLY A 15 -18.39 -13.85 3.45
C GLY A 15 -17.08 -13.97 4.22
N LEU A 16 -16.32 -12.88 4.39
CA LEU A 16 -15.30 -12.85 5.43
C LEU A 16 -16.01 -12.82 6.80
N ILE A 17 -16.08 -13.98 7.44
CA ILE A 17 -16.75 -14.21 8.71
C ILE A 17 -15.73 -14.62 9.76
N LYS A 18 -16.13 -14.52 11.04
CA LYS A 18 -15.33 -14.95 12.18
C LYS A 18 -14.85 -16.41 11.99
N GLY A 19 -13.53 -16.62 12.14
CA GLY A 19 -12.87 -17.93 11.95
C GLY A 19 -12.36 -18.18 10.55
N ALA A 20 -12.38 -17.19 9.64
CA ALA A 20 -11.83 -17.30 8.29
C ALA A 20 -10.31 -17.57 8.32
N SER A 21 -9.58 -16.97 9.25
CA SER A 21 -8.14 -17.16 9.47
C SER A 21 -7.78 -18.57 9.95
N GLU A 22 -8.69 -19.25 10.64
CA GLU A 22 -8.52 -20.62 11.11
C GLU A 22 -8.78 -21.68 10.02
N GLY A 23 -9.10 -21.26 8.82
CA GLY A 23 -9.29 -22.14 7.66
C GLY A 23 -10.66 -22.78 7.58
N LYS A 24 -11.67 -22.27 8.27
CA LYS A 24 -13.06 -22.71 8.16
C LYS A 24 -13.66 -22.18 6.85
N GLY A 25 -14.12 -23.06 5.98
CA GLY A 25 -14.75 -22.71 4.72
C GLY A 25 -13.80 -22.07 3.69
N ARG A 26 -14.32 -21.11 2.90
CA ARG A 26 -13.57 -20.38 1.86
C ARG A 26 -12.67 -19.26 2.42
N GLY A 27 -12.53 -19.12 3.74
CA GLY A 27 -11.80 -18.03 4.38
C GLY A 27 -10.36 -17.91 3.90
N LYS A 28 -9.64 -19.02 3.73
CA LYS A 28 -8.24 -19.02 3.22
C LYS A 28 -8.12 -18.47 1.81
N GLU A 29 -9.06 -18.80 0.92
CA GLU A 29 -9.06 -18.31 -0.46
C GLU A 29 -9.27 -16.78 -0.48
N ILE A 30 -10.24 -16.29 0.30
CA ILE A 30 -10.52 -14.87 0.45
C ILE A 30 -9.30 -14.13 0.99
N LEU A 31 -8.67 -14.64 2.05
CA LEU A 31 -7.47 -14.05 2.62
C LEU A 31 -6.29 -14.02 1.64
N ASN A 32 -6.14 -15.03 0.79
CA ASN A 32 -5.11 -15.02 -0.25
C ASN A 32 -5.35 -13.94 -1.31
N VAL A 33 -6.62 -13.70 -1.67
CA VAL A 33 -6.98 -12.61 -2.59
C VAL A 33 -6.67 -11.26 -1.96
N ILE A 34 -7.06 -11.05 -0.70
CA ILE A 34 -6.77 -9.80 0.03
C ILE A 34 -5.25 -9.56 0.15
N ARG A 35 -4.48 -10.59 0.40
CA ARG A 35 -3.00 -10.51 0.45
C ARG A 35 -2.37 -10.03 -0.86
N GLY A 36 -3.02 -10.28 -1.99
CA GLY A 36 -2.57 -9.83 -3.31
C GLY A 36 -3.09 -8.48 -3.74
N SER A 37 -3.95 -7.82 -2.94
CA SER A 37 -4.51 -6.52 -3.27
C SER A 37 -3.59 -5.37 -2.84
N ASP A 38 -3.63 -4.26 -3.60
CA ASP A 38 -2.86 -3.06 -3.28
C ASP A 38 -3.51 -2.22 -2.16
N MET A 39 -4.82 -2.39 -1.91
CA MET A 39 -5.59 -1.65 -0.89
C MET A 39 -6.79 -2.48 -0.43
N VAL A 40 -7.19 -2.31 0.82
CA VAL A 40 -8.39 -2.91 1.41
C VAL A 40 -9.43 -1.82 1.68
N LEU A 41 -10.65 -2.01 1.18
CA LEU A 41 -11.79 -1.16 1.48
C LEU A 41 -12.73 -1.90 2.45
N TYR A 42 -12.90 -1.37 3.65
CA TYR A 42 -13.92 -1.83 4.58
C TYR A 42 -15.23 -1.11 4.28
N VAL A 43 -16.14 -1.74 3.58
CA VAL A 43 -17.46 -1.17 3.32
C VAL A 43 -18.38 -1.54 4.46
N ILE A 44 -18.72 -0.56 5.28
CA ILE A 44 -19.57 -0.74 6.47
C ILE A 44 -20.94 -0.06 6.30
N ASP A 45 -21.92 -0.67 6.92
CA ASP A 45 -23.29 -0.16 7.01
C ASP A 45 -23.45 0.49 8.40
N PRO A 46 -23.82 1.78 8.50
CA PRO A 46 -23.97 2.48 9.78
C PRO A 46 -25.03 1.88 10.71
N PHE A 47 -25.93 1.06 10.17
CA PHE A 47 -26.96 0.38 10.95
C PHE A 47 -26.51 -0.97 11.52
N GLN A 48 -25.32 -1.48 11.12
CA GLN A 48 -24.79 -2.77 11.56
C GLN A 48 -23.63 -2.58 12.53
N LYS A 49 -23.82 -3.01 13.78
CA LYS A 49 -22.81 -2.91 14.83
C LYS A 49 -21.68 -3.96 14.65
N SER A 50 -20.45 -3.57 14.97
CA SER A 50 -19.30 -4.47 15.22
C SER A 50 -18.73 -5.23 14.02
N HIS A 51 -19.17 -5.02 12.79
CA HIS A 51 -18.58 -5.73 11.63
C HIS A 51 -17.13 -5.37 11.39
N PHE A 52 -16.77 -4.08 11.53
CA PHE A 52 -15.38 -3.63 11.33
C PHE A 52 -14.40 -4.43 12.19
N LYS A 53 -14.63 -4.47 13.52
CA LYS A 53 -13.71 -5.13 14.45
C LYS A 53 -13.51 -6.62 14.14
N ILE A 54 -14.59 -7.32 13.76
CA ILE A 54 -14.52 -8.74 13.42
C ILE A 54 -13.65 -8.94 12.17
N LEU A 55 -13.84 -8.10 11.15
CA LEU A 55 -13.08 -8.17 9.91
C LEU A 55 -11.60 -7.84 10.14
N ASP A 56 -11.33 -6.80 10.91
CA ASP A 56 -9.98 -6.35 11.22
C ASP A 56 -9.22 -7.41 12.03
N ASP A 57 -9.84 -8.00 13.05
CA ASP A 57 -9.26 -9.10 13.84
C ASP A 57 -8.90 -10.32 12.96
N GLU A 58 -9.74 -10.66 11.99
CA GLU A 58 -9.47 -11.78 11.07
C GLU A 58 -8.31 -11.48 10.11
N LEU A 59 -8.22 -10.24 9.61
CA LEU A 59 -7.11 -9.82 8.75
C LEU A 59 -5.80 -9.74 9.54
N TRP A 60 -5.85 -9.24 10.78
CA TRP A 60 -4.69 -9.23 11.68
C TRP A 60 -4.16 -10.65 11.93
N LYS A 61 -5.03 -11.60 12.29
CA LYS A 61 -4.68 -13.02 12.48
C LYS A 61 -4.12 -13.66 11.21
N ALA A 62 -4.61 -13.23 10.05
CA ALA A 62 -4.09 -13.64 8.75
C ALA A 62 -2.71 -13.06 8.43
N GLY A 63 -2.16 -12.21 9.29
CA GLY A 63 -0.85 -11.59 9.11
C GLY A 63 -0.86 -10.32 8.29
N MET A 64 -2.01 -9.68 8.11
CA MET A 64 -2.10 -8.36 7.51
C MET A 64 -1.91 -7.25 8.56
N ARG A 65 -1.23 -6.20 8.17
CA ARG A 65 -0.97 -5.00 8.98
C ARG A 65 -1.44 -3.79 8.18
N LEU A 66 -2.70 -3.40 8.42
CA LEU A 66 -3.35 -2.36 7.65
C LEU A 66 -3.00 -0.97 8.20
N ASN A 67 -2.72 -0.03 7.32
CA ASN A 67 -2.30 1.34 7.64
C ASN A 67 -1.08 1.42 8.57
N GLN A 68 -0.25 0.38 8.57
CA GLN A 68 0.99 0.32 9.33
C GLN A 68 2.19 0.24 8.38
N SER A 69 3.35 0.65 8.87
CA SER A 69 4.63 0.48 8.18
C SER A 69 5.39 -0.70 8.78
N PRO A 70 6.19 -1.41 7.98
CA PRO A 70 7.07 -2.45 8.50
C PRO A 70 7.94 -1.90 9.63
N PRO A 71 8.06 -2.60 10.78
CA PRO A 71 8.89 -2.15 11.87
C PRO A 71 10.36 -2.11 11.45
N GLN A 72 11.08 -1.06 11.88
CA GLN A 72 12.50 -0.93 11.59
C GLN A 72 13.34 -1.74 12.59
N VAL A 73 13.16 -3.05 12.53
CA VAL A 73 13.86 -4.05 13.35
C VAL A 73 14.70 -4.94 12.44
N PHE A 74 15.99 -5.02 12.73
CA PHE A 74 16.93 -5.81 11.94
C PHE A 74 17.58 -6.87 12.82
N VAL A 75 17.40 -8.15 12.50
CA VAL A 75 17.95 -9.27 13.23
C VAL A 75 19.02 -9.96 12.41
N SER A 76 20.27 -9.83 12.83
CA SER A 76 21.43 -10.47 12.20
C SER A 76 21.93 -11.61 13.07
N ARG A 77 21.73 -12.86 12.63
CA ARG A 77 22.21 -14.03 13.36
C ARG A 77 23.75 -14.05 13.41
N THR A 78 24.29 -14.36 14.58
CA THR A 78 25.74 -14.49 14.83
C THR A 78 26.07 -15.93 15.21
N ARG A 79 27.34 -16.30 15.11
CA ARG A 79 27.79 -17.67 15.48
C ARG A 79 27.93 -17.85 17.00
N ARG A 80 28.24 -16.80 17.73
CA ARG A 80 28.52 -16.78 19.17
C ARG A 80 28.18 -15.41 19.74
N GLY A 81 28.07 -15.28 21.08
CA GLY A 81 27.96 -14.00 21.77
C GLY A 81 26.58 -13.74 22.40
N GLY A 82 25.61 -14.64 22.21
CA GLY A 82 24.24 -14.40 22.71
C GLY A 82 23.47 -13.40 21.87
N ILE A 83 22.38 -12.88 22.42
CA ILE A 83 21.53 -11.88 21.76
C ILE A 83 21.92 -10.52 22.32
N GLU A 84 22.43 -9.66 21.46
CA GLU A 84 22.75 -8.26 21.77
C GLU A 84 21.70 -7.34 21.14
N VAL A 85 21.05 -6.51 21.97
CA VAL A 85 20.08 -5.50 21.53
C VAL A 85 20.78 -4.16 21.41
N ARG A 86 20.64 -3.49 20.28
CA ARG A 86 21.16 -2.15 20.00
C ARG A 86 20.03 -1.28 19.54
N SER A 87 19.76 -0.19 20.22
CA SER A 87 18.74 0.76 19.85
C SER A 87 19.33 2.12 19.49
N THR A 88 18.73 2.80 18.50
CA THR A 88 19.09 4.18 18.15
C THR A 88 18.27 5.20 18.93
N LEU A 89 17.28 4.77 19.70
CA LEU A 89 16.39 5.58 20.52
C LEU A 89 16.00 4.81 21.79
N GLU A 90 15.50 5.51 22.78
CA GLU A 90 14.98 4.91 24.01
C GLU A 90 13.79 4.00 23.68
N GLN A 91 13.79 2.82 24.29
CA GLN A 91 12.67 1.86 24.18
C GLN A 91 11.78 2.05 25.42
N THR A 92 10.52 2.43 25.19
CA THR A 92 9.58 2.69 26.29
C THR A 92 8.57 1.57 26.47
N ASN A 93 8.37 0.74 25.45
CA ASN A 93 7.37 -0.35 25.48
C ASN A 93 7.96 -1.71 25.90
N MET A 94 9.24 -1.94 25.67
CA MET A 94 9.88 -3.22 25.96
C MET A 94 11.30 -3.06 26.50
N SER A 95 11.67 -3.92 27.43
CA SER A 95 13.06 -4.08 27.90
C SER A 95 13.87 -4.97 26.96
N ASP A 96 15.21 -4.87 27.04
CA ASP A 96 16.12 -5.72 26.28
C ASP A 96 15.92 -7.21 26.61
N GLU A 97 15.59 -7.54 27.87
CA GLU A 97 15.34 -8.91 28.34
C GLU A 97 14.09 -9.50 27.69
N GLU A 98 13.01 -8.74 27.57
CA GLU A 98 11.77 -9.15 26.91
C GLU A 98 11.99 -9.39 25.42
N ILE A 99 12.69 -8.48 24.74
CA ILE A 99 13.07 -8.62 23.33
C ILE A 99 13.90 -9.88 23.11
N GLN A 100 14.92 -10.10 23.95
CA GLN A 100 15.74 -11.31 23.89
C GLN A 100 14.91 -12.58 24.15
N GLY A 101 13.93 -12.51 25.06
CA GLY A 101 13.01 -13.60 25.38
C GLY A 101 12.21 -14.05 24.17
N ILE A 102 11.61 -13.11 23.44
CA ILE A 102 10.86 -13.40 22.22
C ILE A 102 11.77 -14.02 21.16
N ILE A 103 12.96 -13.44 20.95
CA ILE A 103 13.91 -13.92 19.93
C ILE A 103 14.37 -15.36 20.23
N ARG A 104 14.62 -15.68 21.52
CA ARG A 104 14.91 -17.06 21.95
C ARG A 104 13.74 -18.00 21.68
N GLY A 105 12.50 -17.53 21.87
CA GLY A 105 11.29 -18.29 21.54
C GLY A 105 11.20 -18.70 20.07
N PHE A 106 11.82 -17.94 19.16
CA PHE A 106 11.97 -18.29 17.74
C PHE A 106 13.20 -19.18 17.45
N GLY A 107 13.86 -19.73 18.48
CA GLY A 107 15.00 -20.62 18.33
C GLY A 107 16.31 -19.93 17.96
N ILE A 108 16.41 -18.61 18.12
CA ILE A 108 17.62 -17.84 17.85
C ILE A 108 18.40 -17.67 19.17
N VAL A 109 19.60 -18.26 19.24
CA VAL A 109 20.43 -18.23 20.44
C VAL A 109 21.54 -17.17 20.40
N SER A 110 21.89 -16.68 19.20
CA SER A 110 22.92 -15.65 19.01
C SER A 110 22.54 -14.75 17.84
N ALA A 111 22.40 -13.45 18.11
CA ALA A 111 22.09 -12.44 17.12
C ALA A 111 22.45 -11.03 17.61
N THR A 112 22.70 -10.11 16.67
CA THR A 112 22.63 -8.68 16.91
C THR A 112 21.29 -8.17 16.41
N VAL A 113 20.54 -7.48 17.27
CA VAL A 113 19.24 -6.89 17.01
C VAL A 113 19.41 -5.40 16.98
N THR A 114 19.07 -4.76 15.86
CA THR A 114 19.13 -3.31 15.73
C THR A 114 17.73 -2.73 15.63
N LEU A 115 17.39 -1.84 16.56
CA LEU A 115 16.08 -1.19 16.65
C LEU A 115 16.22 0.28 16.23
N ARG A 116 15.35 0.70 15.31
CA ARG A 116 15.26 2.11 14.85
C ARG A 116 13.88 2.71 15.09
N THR A 117 13.02 1.99 15.80
CA THR A 117 11.70 2.43 16.27
C THR A 117 11.53 1.95 17.71
N ASP A 118 10.66 2.59 18.49
CA ASP A 118 10.20 2.07 19.76
C ASP A 118 9.30 0.86 19.49
N VAL A 119 9.73 -0.32 19.92
CA VAL A 119 9.14 -1.59 19.49
C VAL A 119 8.14 -2.14 20.51
N THR A 120 7.16 -2.86 19.99
CA THR A 120 6.26 -3.72 20.76
C THR A 120 6.62 -5.18 20.49
N ASP A 121 6.04 -6.09 21.27
CA ASP A 121 6.13 -7.55 21.05
C ASP A 121 5.68 -7.95 19.64
N ASP A 122 4.58 -7.40 19.15
CA ASP A 122 4.11 -7.62 17.78
C ASP A 122 5.14 -7.22 16.72
N HIS A 123 5.86 -6.10 16.90
CA HIS A 123 6.91 -5.68 15.98
C HIS A 123 8.04 -6.69 15.87
N ILE A 124 8.46 -7.26 17.02
CA ILE A 124 9.51 -8.29 17.04
C ILE A 124 9.00 -9.59 16.40
N VAL A 125 7.79 -10.02 16.77
CA VAL A 125 7.14 -11.22 16.21
C VAL A 125 6.96 -11.09 14.71
N ASP A 126 6.46 -9.97 14.23
CA ASP A 126 6.22 -9.72 12.80
C ASP A 126 7.52 -9.76 11.99
N THR A 127 8.59 -9.15 12.53
CA THR A 127 9.92 -9.19 11.90
C THR A 127 10.46 -10.62 11.81
N LEU A 128 10.35 -11.41 12.90
CA LEU A 128 10.87 -12.77 12.95
C LEU A 128 10.04 -13.75 12.12
N ALA A 129 8.72 -13.56 12.08
CA ALA A 129 7.83 -14.36 11.26
C ALA A 129 8.04 -14.15 9.74
N GLY A 130 8.40 -12.93 9.33
CA GLY A 130 8.78 -12.59 7.95
C GLY A 130 7.69 -12.81 6.88
N ASN A 131 6.44 -12.97 7.31
CA ASN A 131 5.32 -13.29 6.42
C ASN A 131 4.14 -12.31 6.56
N ARG A 132 4.39 -11.14 7.13
CA ARG A 132 3.39 -10.08 7.26
C ARG A 132 3.26 -9.26 6.00
N ILE A 133 2.04 -8.82 5.72
CA ILE A 133 1.72 -7.97 4.58
C ILE A 133 1.22 -6.65 5.13
N TYR A 134 1.95 -5.59 4.78
CA TYR A 134 1.60 -4.21 5.11
C TYR A 134 0.85 -3.62 3.93
N SER A 135 -0.38 -3.17 4.15
CA SER A 135 -1.24 -2.64 3.09
C SER A 135 -2.00 -1.41 3.58
N ARG A 136 -2.37 -0.56 2.64
CA ARG A 136 -3.26 0.57 2.92
C ARG A 136 -4.68 0.08 3.03
N SER A 137 -5.47 0.77 3.86
CA SER A 137 -6.90 0.54 3.93
C SER A 137 -7.67 1.83 4.16
N VAL A 138 -8.95 1.79 3.83
CA VAL A 138 -9.90 2.89 4.07
C VAL A 138 -11.23 2.29 4.52
N VAL A 139 -11.88 2.98 5.45
CA VAL A 139 -13.24 2.65 5.87
C VAL A 139 -14.21 3.46 5.02
N VAL A 140 -15.14 2.80 4.36
CA VAL A 140 -16.18 3.40 3.54
C VAL A 140 -17.52 3.17 4.24
N VAL A 141 -18.07 4.22 4.82
CA VAL A 141 -19.42 4.19 5.43
C VAL A 141 -20.43 4.43 4.32
N ASN A 142 -21.14 3.38 3.93
CA ASN A 142 -22.13 3.44 2.84
C ASN A 142 -23.52 3.72 3.41
N LYS A 143 -24.47 4.09 2.54
CA LYS A 143 -25.89 4.41 2.86
C LYS A 143 -26.07 5.65 3.71
N ILE A 144 -25.21 6.66 3.52
CA ILE A 144 -25.35 7.93 4.26
C ILE A 144 -26.66 8.67 3.95
N ASP A 145 -27.27 8.38 2.79
CA ASP A 145 -28.59 8.90 2.40
C ASP A 145 -29.73 8.47 3.34
N LEU A 146 -29.49 7.45 4.17
CA LEU A 146 -30.46 6.93 5.13
C LEU A 146 -30.05 7.18 6.59
N ALA A 147 -28.79 7.54 6.84
CA ALA A 147 -28.22 7.67 8.16
C ALA A 147 -28.39 9.08 8.71
N ASN A 148 -28.64 9.19 10.01
CA ASN A 148 -28.56 10.44 10.73
C ASN A 148 -27.21 10.59 11.46
N ASP A 149 -26.97 11.75 12.09
CA ASP A 149 -25.70 12.04 12.78
C ASP A 149 -25.37 11.04 13.89
N GLU A 150 -26.39 10.49 14.55
CA GLU A 150 -26.20 9.51 15.62
C GLU A 150 -25.79 8.14 15.06
N ASP A 151 -26.36 7.75 13.90
CA ASP A 151 -25.99 6.52 13.21
C ASP A 151 -24.55 6.60 12.72
N LEU A 152 -24.15 7.74 12.17
CA LEU A 152 -22.75 7.97 11.72
C LEU A 152 -21.77 7.96 12.89
N ARG A 153 -22.10 8.64 14.02
CA ARG A 153 -21.25 8.59 15.22
C ARG A 153 -21.06 7.16 15.72
N ARG A 154 -22.13 6.36 15.74
CA ARG A 154 -22.03 4.93 16.11
C ARG A 154 -21.20 4.11 15.12
N ALA A 155 -21.24 4.44 13.83
CA ALA A 155 -20.42 3.78 12.83
C ALA A 155 -18.93 4.09 13.01
N TYR A 156 -18.61 5.29 13.48
CA TYR A 156 -17.23 5.69 13.77
C TYR A 156 -16.71 5.16 15.12
N ASP A 157 -17.62 4.86 16.04
CA ASP A 157 -17.25 4.32 17.35
C ASP A 157 -16.57 2.94 17.19
N GLY A 158 -15.35 2.87 17.70
CA GLY A 158 -14.52 1.66 17.57
C GLY A 158 -13.69 1.54 16.28
N LEU A 159 -13.67 2.56 15.42
CA LEU A 159 -12.68 2.65 14.35
C LEU A 159 -11.32 3.09 14.93
N PRO A 160 -10.20 2.60 14.41
CA PRO A 160 -8.88 3.04 14.88
C PRO A 160 -8.66 4.54 14.61
N GLU A 161 -8.05 5.22 15.56
CA GLU A 161 -7.71 6.63 15.41
C GLU A 161 -6.76 6.86 14.22
N GLY A 162 -7.01 7.93 13.46
CA GLY A 162 -6.20 8.29 12.30
C GLY A 162 -6.43 7.46 11.04
N TRP A 163 -7.34 6.49 11.06
CA TRP A 163 -7.70 5.79 9.83
C TRP A 163 -8.56 6.67 8.90
N PRO A 164 -8.32 6.61 7.58
CA PRO A 164 -9.15 7.34 6.63
C PRO A 164 -10.57 6.77 6.61
N VAL A 165 -11.56 7.66 6.71
CA VAL A 165 -12.98 7.31 6.65
C VAL A 165 -13.64 8.13 5.56
N LEU A 166 -14.35 7.48 4.65
CA LEU A 166 -15.10 8.09 3.57
C LEU A 166 -16.60 7.78 3.74
N ASN A 167 -17.41 8.79 3.55
CA ASN A 167 -18.86 8.67 3.61
C ASN A 167 -19.44 8.65 2.21
N VAL A 168 -20.21 7.61 1.88
CA VAL A 168 -20.77 7.45 0.55
C VAL A 168 -22.21 6.99 0.57
N SER A 169 -22.93 7.31 -0.47
CA SER A 169 -24.17 6.62 -0.83
C SER A 169 -24.02 6.01 -2.23
N ALA A 170 -23.90 4.73 -2.30
CA ALA A 170 -23.88 4.03 -3.58
C ALA A 170 -25.19 4.18 -4.36
N LYS A 171 -26.30 4.52 -3.67
CA LYS A 171 -27.60 4.74 -4.26
C LYS A 171 -27.74 6.12 -4.92
N THR A 172 -27.27 7.17 -4.26
CA THR A 172 -27.39 8.55 -4.75
C THR A 172 -26.18 9.01 -5.53
N GLY A 173 -25.02 8.34 -5.35
CA GLY A 173 -23.73 8.73 -5.91
C GLY A 173 -22.96 9.73 -5.04
N GLU A 174 -23.50 10.15 -3.91
CA GLU A 174 -22.84 11.06 -2.97
C GLU A 174 -21.56 10.44 -2.41
N GLY A 175 -20.45 11.22 -2.39
CA GLY A 175 -19.13 10.79 -1.91
C GLY A 175 -18.39 9.80 -2.80
N ILE A 176 -18.98 9.38 -3.95
CA ILE A 176 -18.36 8.36 -4.82
C ILE A 176 -17.15 8.90 -5.57
N GLU A 177 -17.19 10.15 -6.05
CA GLU A 177 -16.05 10.73 -6.75
C GLU A 177 -14.88 10.98 -5.80
N GLU A 178 -15.14 11.47 -4.60
CA GLU A 178 -14.13 11.64 -3.53
C GLU A 178 -13.51 10.29 -3.15
N MET A 179 -14.30 9.22 -3.10
CA MET A 179 -13.80 7.88 -2.86
C MET A 179 -12.89 7.39 -4.00
N LYS A 180 -13.24 7.67 -5.25
CA LYS A 180 -12.41 7.31 -6.41
C LYS A 180 -11.09 8.06 -6.40
N ASP A 181 -11.12 9.37 -6.12
CA ASP A 181 -9.93 10.21 -5.97
C ASP A 181 -9.02 9.67 -4.85
N PHE A 182 -9.61 9.41 -3.69
CA PHE A 182 -8.87 8.84 -2.56
C PHE A 182 -8.19 7.51 -2.91
N ILE A 183 -8.91 6.60 -3.57
CA ILE A 183 -8.36 5.30 -3.98
C ILE A 183 -7.19 5.53 -4.95
N PHE A 184 -7.36 6.36 -5.98
CA PHE A 184 -6.32 6.64 -6.96
C PHE A 184 -5.06 7.20 -6.30
N ASP A 185 -5.19 8.25 -5.48
CA ASP A 185 -4.08 8.91 -4.81
C ASP A 185 -3.35 7.98 -3.83
N ASN A 186 -4.08 7.05 -3.20
CA ASN A 186 -3.50 6.12 -2.22
C ASN A 186 -2.98 4.81 -2.83
N LEU A 187 -3.31 4.49 -4.07
CA LEU A 187 -2.69 3.36 -4.79
C LEU A 187 -1.27 3.67 -5.27
N GLY A 188 -0.79 4.90 -5.09
CA GLY A 188 0.54 5.33 -5.52
C GLY A 188 0.66 5.25 -7.03
N PHE A 189 -0.35 5.71 -7.76
CA PHE A 189 -0.32 5.86 -9.21
C PHE A 189 0.12 7.26 -9.59
N MET A 190 0.74 7.36 -10.76
CA MET A 190 0.98 8.62 -11.44
C MET A 190 0.68 8.50 -12.93
N SER A 191 0.29 9.61 -13.52
CA SER A 191 -0.07 9.76 -14.93
C SER A 191 1.12 10.33 -15.71
N ILE A 192 1.62 9.58 -16.69
CA ILE A 192 2.69 10.03 -17.57
C ILE A 192 2.13 10.22 -18.97
N PHE A 193 2.20 11.44 -19.47
CA PHE A 193 1.77 11.75 -20.84
C PHE A 193 2.87 11.45 -21.83
N LEU A 194 2.54 10.68 -22.87
CA LEU A 194 3.51 10.28 -23.87
C LEU A 194 3.45 11.23 -25.06
N LYS A 195 4.61 11.71 -25.50
CA LYS A 195 4.78 12.47 -26.71
C LYS A 195 5.68 11.73 -27.68
N PRO A 196 5.14 11.06 -28.70
CA PRO A 196 5.95 10.45 -29.75
C PRO A 196 6.79 11.49 -30.47
N GLN A 197 7.95 11.08 -31.00
CA GLN A 197 8.83 12.00 -31.71
C GLN A 197 8.14 12.54 -32.98
N GLY A 198 8.07 13.87 -33.11
CA GLY A 198 7.44 14.51 -34.26
C GLY A 198 5.90 14.58 -34.22
N GLN A 199 5.28 14.17 -33.15
CA GLN A 199 3.82 14.25 -32.95
C GLN A 199 3.48 15.13 -31.74
N GLU A 200 2.22 15.44 -31.57
CA GLU A 200 1.72 16.11 -30.38
C GLU A 200 1.62 15.09 -29.21
N ALA A 201 1.58 15.62 -28.00
CA ALA A 201 1.41 14.79 -26.82
C ALA A 201 -0.04 14.30 -26.72
N ASP A 202 -0.23 13.03 -26.38
CA ASP A 202 -1.53 12.53 -26.00
C ASP A 202 -1.82 12.96 -24.56
N MET A 203 -2.71 13.92 -24.41
CA MET A 203 -3.14 14.45 -23.11
C MET A 203 -4.46 13.82 -22.63
N ILE A 204 -5.03 12.91 -23.41
CA ILE A 204 -6.33 12.28 -23.11
C ILE A 204 -6.11 10.94 -22.42
N GLU A 205 -5.17 10.14 -22.90
CA GLU A 205 -4.87 8.80 -22.37
C GLU A 205 -3.47 8.74 -21.76
N PRO A 206 -3.30 9.12 -20.48
CA PRO A 206 -2.01 9.02 -19.82
C PRO A 206 -1.63 7.55 -19.59
N LEU A 207 -0.34 7.28 -19.63
CA LEU A 207 0.19 6.01 -19.17
C LEU A 207 0.27 6.00 -17.64
N ILE A 208 -0.56 5.19 -17.01
CA ILE A 208 -0.56 5.05 -15.55
C ILE A 208 0.58 4.13 -15.12
N VAL A 209 1.43 4.59 -14.21
CA VAL A 209 2.53 3.83 -13.61
C VAL A 209 2.56 4.06 -12.09
N LYS A 210 3.38 3.32 -11.36
CA LYS A 210 3.57 3.57 -9.93
C LYS A 210 4.36 4.87 -9.72
N ASP A 211 4.12 5.56 -8.62
CA ASP A 211 4.76 6.82 -8.22
C ASP A 211 6.29 6.72 -8.02
N THR A 212 6.79 5.50 -7.84
CA THR A 212 8.21 5.18 -7.77
C THR A 212 8.85 4.90 -9.13
N SER A 213 8.09 4.95 -10.24
CA SER A 213 8.56 4.53 -11.55
C SER A 213 9.58 5.49 -12.15
N THR A 214 10.51 4.90 -12.87
CA THR A 214 11.55 5.57 -13.66
C THR A 214 11.22 5.55 -15.15
N VAL A 215 12.00 6.26 -15.95
CA VAL A 215 11.94 6.15 -17.42
C VAL A 215 12.11 4.70 -17.90
N ARG A 216 12.88 3.90 -17.17
CA ARG A 216 13.08 2.46 -17.44
C ARG A 216 11.76 1.71 -17.35
N ASP A 217 10.98 1.94 -16.31
CA ASP A 217 9.73 1.26 -16.06
C ASP A 217 8.69 1.62 -17.11
N VAL A 218 8.64 2.89 -17.50
CA VAL A 218 7.79 3.35 -18.62
C VAL A 218 8.21 2.66 -19.93
N CYS A 219 9.50 2.62 -20.26
CA CYS A 219 9.98 1.94 -21.45
C CYS A 219 9.62 0.45 -21.45
N ALA A 220 9.77 -0.24 -20.31
CA ALA A 220 9.43 -1.65 -20.16
C ALA A 220 7.93 -1.90 -20.37
N LYS A 221 7.07 -1.00 -19.85
CA LYS A 221 5.62 -1.07 -19.98
C LYS A 221 5.14 -0.82 -21.41
N LEU A 222 5.82 0.08 -22.14
CA LEU A 222 5.50 0.35 -23.54
C LEU A 222 5.82 -0.83 -24.45
N HIS A 223 7.08 -1.28 -24.48
CA HIS A 223 7.49 -2.44 -25.24
C HIS A 223 8.93 -2.85 -24.89
N ARG A 224 9.24 -4.15 -24.91
CA ARG A 224 10.59 -4.70 -24.62
C ARG A 224 11.71 -4.07 -25.48
N ASP A 225 11.43 -3.73 -26.72
CA ASP A 225 12.40 -3.13 -27.62
C ASP A 225 12.77 -1.69 -27.23
N PHE A 226 11.92 -0.99 -26.48
CA PHE A 226 12.23 0.36 -26.01
C PHE A 226 13.46 0.36 -25.11
N LEU A 227 13.59 -0.59 -24.21
CA LEU A 227 14.79 -0.72 -23.37
C LEU A 227 16.04 -1.04 -24.19
N ARG A 228 15.95 -1.98 -25.14
CA ARG A 228 17.08 -2.42 -25.96
C ARG A 228 17.59 -1.32 -26.89
N LYS A 229 16.67 -0.55 -27.48
CA LYS A 229 16.97 0.53 -28.44
C LYS A 229 17.03 1.91 -27.78
N PHE A 230 16.93 2.00 -26.45
CA PHE A 230 16.95 3.28 -25.75
C PHE A 230 18.22 4.07 -26.04
N ARG A 231 18.06 5.35 -26.33
CA ARG A 231 19.16 6.29 -26.50
C ARG A 231 19.18 7.33 -25.39
N TYR A 232 18.07 8.01 -25.18
CA TYR A 232 17.77 8.95 -24.11
C TYR A 232 16.28 9.25 -24.10
N ALA A 233 15.78 9.88 -23.05
CA ALA A 233 14.44 10.48 -23.05
C ALA A 233 14.51 12.00 -22.85
N ARG A 234 13.44 12.67 -23.17
CA ARG A 234 13.20 14.08 -22.85
C ARG A 234 11.99 14.20 -21.99
N VAL A 235 12.09 14.93 -20.91
CA VAL A 235 11.01 15.15 -19.93
C VAL A 235 10.70 16.63 -19.84
N LYS A 236 9.40 16.94 -19.80
CA LYS A 236 8.86 18.25 -19.45
C LYS A 236 7.81 18.03 -18.36
N GLY A 237 7.94 18.67 -17.21
CA GLY A 237 7.01 18.53 -16.10
C GLY A 237 7.71 18.61 -14.75
N PRO A 238 7.04 18.15 -13.68
CA PRO A 238 7.52 18.32 -12.30
C PRO A 238 8.83 17.61 -11.94
N SER A 239 9.25 16.57 -12.69
CA SER A 239 10.53 15.89 -12.46
C SER A 239 11.70 16.58 -13.18
N ALA A 240 11.43 17.45 -14.15
CA ALA A 240 12.44 18.12 -14.96
C ALA A 240 12.88 19.43 -14.31
N LYS A 241 14.19 19.76 -14.41
CA LYS A 241 14.74 21.05 -13.98
C LYS A 241 14.41 22.19 -14.98
N PHE A 242 14.19 21.82 -16.23
CA PHE A 242 13.81 22.72 -17.32
C PHE A 242 13.09 21.93 -18.41
N ASP A 243 12.30 22.63 -19.22
CA ASP A 243 11.50 22.01 -20.28
C ASP A 243 12.33 21.16 -21.23
N TRP A 244 11.85 19.94 -21.48
CA TRP A 244 12.47 18.97 -22.38
C TRP A 244 13.90 18.55 -21.98
N GLN A 245 14.15 18.53 -20.68
CA GLN A 245 15.40 18.02 -20.13
C GLN A 245 15.72 16.63 -20.66
N ARG A 246 16.96 16.43 -21.14
CA ARG A 246 17.44 15.09 -21.52
C ARG A 246 17.80 14.28 -20.28
N VAL A 247 17.25 13.07 -20.20
CA VAL A 247 17.40 12.15 -19.06
C VAL A 247 17.75 10.73 -19.51
N GLY A 248 18.26 9.93 -18.57
CA GLY A 248 18.57 8.52 -18.75
C GLY A 248 17.41 7.61 -18.27
N LEU A 249 17.64 6.30 -18.30
CA LEU A 249 16.68 5.29 -17.87
C LEU A 249 16.33 5.39 -16.38
N ASP A 250 17.28 5.76 -15.53
CA ASP A 250 17.13 5.77 -14.07
C ASP A 250 16.57 7.09 -13.52
N HIS A 251 16.14 7.99 -14.42
CA HIS A 251 15.47 9.24 -14.02
C HIS A 251 14.10 8.90 -13.44
N GLN A 252 13.86 9.32 -12.19
CA GLN A 252 12.59 9.15 -11.50
C GLN A 252 11.59 10.17 -12.03
N LEU A 253 10.45 9.68 -12.47
CA LEU A 253 9.35 10.49 -12.99
C LEU A 253 8.46 11.00 -11.85
N LYS A 254 7.66 12.01 -12.16
CA LYS A 254 6.60 12.54 -11.29
C LYS A 254 5.29 12.59 -12.04
N ASP A 255 4.21 12.70 -11.28
CA ASP A 255 2.86 12.83 -11.84
C ASP A 255 2.80 14.01 -12.81
N GLU A 256 2.03 13.84 -13.90
CA GLU A 256 1.86 14.79 -14.98
C GLU A 256 3.13 15.09 -15.82
N ASP A 257 4.19 14.31 -15.72
CA ASP A 257 5.33 14.46 -16.63
C ASP A 257 4.96 14.12 -18.08
N LEU A 258 5.41 14.96 -19.01
CA LEU A 258 5.43 14.67 -20.44
C LEU A 258 6.74 14.00 -20.83
N LEU A 259 6.66 12.80 -21.42
CA LEU A 259 7.82 11.99 -21.76
C LEU A 259 7.91 11.73 -23.26
N THR A 260 9.06 12.02 -23.85
CA THR A 260 9.44 11.60 -25.22
C THR A 260 10.62 10.64 -25.13
N VAL A 261 10.43 9.40 -25.57
CA VAL A 261 11.50 8.40 -25.64
C VAL A 261 12.16 8.43 -27.01
N ILE A 262 13.47 8.57 -27.04
CA ILE A 262 14.26 8.58 -28.27
C ILE A 262 15.01 7.25 -28.39
N LEU A 263 14.74 6.54 -29.46
CA LEU A 263 15.35 5.25 -29.75
C LEU A 263 16.51 5.39 -30.73
N ARG A 264 17.45 4.45 -30.70
CA ARG A 264 18.49 4.30 -31.73
C ARG A 264 17.82 3.84 -33.03
N LYS A 265 18.20 4.44 -34.16
CA LYS A 265 17.83 3.88 -35.47
C LYS A 265 18.45 2.49 -35.61
N SER A 266 17.67 1.54 -36.06
CA SER A 266 18.16 0.17 -36.43
C SER A 266 19.05 0.28 -37.62
#